data_d1d6d06236e1e9c9b4506e0bc0b9ae21
#
_entry.id   d1d6d06236e1e9c9b4506e0bc0b9ae21
#
_cell.length_a   1.000
_cell.length_b   1.000
_cell.length_c   1.000
_cell.angle_alpha   90.00
_cell.angle_beta   90.00
_cell.angle_gamma   90.00
#
_symmetry.space_group_name_H-M   'P 1'
#
loop_
_entity.id
_entity.type
_entity.pdbx_description
1 polymer ?
#
loop_
_entity_poly.entity_id
_entity_poly.type
_entity_poly.pdbx_seq_one_letter_code
_entity_poly.pdbx_strand_id
1 'polypeptide(L)'
;MHGLTRYLLSGAVVLIAVGALAVKYWDYLSNPWTRAGQVRANVIQVATRVSGPIVELPIKDNQAVRAGELLFRIDPRTFKEALAKATAEEVRTKADYERATELVKNGGISKRDYDKTVAAYDVARAEMEAARLDLEFTQVKASVDGYVTNLKLRPGSQAVANQPALALVDVNSFWVDAYFRETFVGGFRPGDAAVVTLMSYPDRPINARVDSIGWGIAQQDGSTGADLLPTVKPTFEWIRLAQRVPVRIQLDSIPEGVDLRVGTTASVLVRAGTGADDAKMPATAAPKLLQ
;
A
#
# COMPACT_ATOMS: atom_id res chain seq x y z
N MET A 1 53.79 -39.33 30.44
CA MET A 1 53.08 -38.05 30.61
C MET A 1 52.38 -37.52 29.36
N HIS A 2 52.68 -38.03 28.15
CA HIS A 2 52.10 -37.52 26.87
C HIS A 2 50.65 -37.98 26.56
N GLY A 3 50.15 -39.04 27.21
CA GLY A 3 48.80 -39.54 27.02
C GLY A 3 47.75 -38.67 27.71
N LEU A 4 47.98 -38.28 28.95
CA LEU A 4 47.04 -37.51 29.76
C LEU A 4 46.77 -36.09 29.19
N THR A 5 47.83 -35.44 28.68
CA THR A 5 47.69 -34.12 28.03
C THR A 5 46.87 -34.19 26.74
N ARG A 6 46.97 -35.25 25.95
CA ARG A 6 46.17 -35.46 24.74
C ARG A 6 44.66 -35.66 25.09
N TYR A 7 44.33 -36.42 26.12
CA TYR A 7 42.96 -36.59 26.56
C TYR A 7 42.35 -35.31 27.16
N LEU A 8 43.16 -34.54 27.90
CA LEU A 8 42.74 -33.22 28.40
C LEU A 8 42.53 -32.21 27.26
N LEU A 9 43.39 -32.20 26.26
CA LEU A 9 43.25 -31.31 25.10
C LEU A 9 42.01 -31.69 24.26
N SER A 10 41.79 -32.97 24.02
CA SER A 10 40.59 -33.46 23.31
C SER A 10 39.30 -33.15 24.11
N GLY A 11 39.34 -33.31 25.42
CA GLY A 11 38.20 -32.96 26.29
C GLY A 11 37.89 -31.47 26.26
N ALA A 12 38.89 -30.61 26.26
CA ALA A 12 38.72 -29.17 26.15
C ALA A 12 38.09 -28.76 24.80
N VAL A 13 38.58 -29.35 23.69
CA VAL A 13 37.99 -29.09 22.36
C VAL A 13 36.53 -29.52 22.26
N VAL A 14 36.20 -30.71 22.82
CA VAL A 14 34.81 -31.19 22.86
C VAL A 14 33.93 -30.26 23.69
N LEU A 15 34.38 -29.80 24.86
CA LEU A 15 33.66 -28.86 25.70
C LEU A 15 33.40 -27.52 25.00
N ILE A 16 34.39 -26.98 24.29
CA ILE A 16 34.26 -25.75 23.50
C ILE A 16 33.25 -25.96 22.37
N ALA A 17 33.29 -27.09 21.66
CA ALA A 17 32.39 -27.42 20.58
C ALA A 17 30.93 -27.57 21.10
N VAL A 18 30.75 -28.25 22.22
CA VAL A 18 29.42 -28.40 22.87
C VAL A 18 28.91 -27.04 23.36
N GLY A 19 29.75 -26.20 23.95
CA GLY A 19 29.41 -24.85 24.37
C GLY A 19 29.00 -23.97 23.19
N ALA A 20 29.75 -24.00 22.11
CA ALA A 20 29.41 -23.26 20.87
C ALA A 20 28.09 -23.75 20.25
N LEU A 21 27.83 -25.06 20.27
CA LEU A 21 26.59 -25.65 19.80
C LEU A 21 25.39 -25.26 20.68
N ALA A 22 25.57 -25.25 21.98
CA ALA A 22 24.55 -24.82 22.94
C ALA A 22 24.18 -23.34 22.77
N VAL A 23 25.18 -22.45 22.59
CA VAL A 23 24.95 -21.02 22.31
C VAL A 23 24.19 -20.83 20.99
N LYS A 24 24.61 -21.54 19.93
CA LYS A 24 23.92 -21.49 18.63
C LYS A 24 22.50 -22.04 18.68
N TYR A 25 22.28 -23.09 19.44
CA TYR A 25 20.96 -23.66 19.64
C TYR A 25 20.05 -22.73 20.44
N TRP A 26 20.59 -22.07 21.46
CA TRP A 26 19.87 -21.06 22.24
C TRP A 26 19.48 -19.86 21.37
N ASP A 27 20.41 -19.33 20.57
CA ASP A 27 20.16 -18.24 19.63
C ASP A 27 19.07 -18.61 18.59
N TYR A 28 19.09 -19.83 18.09
CA TYR A 28 18.06 -20.35 17.18
C TYR A 28 16.65 -20.46 17.82
N LEU A 29 16.59 -20.84 19.11
CA LEU A 29 15.33 -20.93 19.84
C LEU A 29 14.79 -19.57 20.28
N SER A 30 15.69 -18.62 20.54
CA SER A 30 15.33 -17.28 21.06
C SER A 30 14.88 -16.33 19.96
N ASN A 31 15.29 -16.55 18.71
CA ASN A 31 15.01 -15.67 17.57
C ASN A 31 13.99 -16.32 16.63
N PRO A 32 12.70 -15.96 16.75
CA PRO A 32 11.67 -16.52 15.88
C PRO A 32 11.88 -16.11 14.44
N TRP A 33 11.77 -17.07 13.53
CA TRP A 33 11.93 -16.85 12.11
C TRP A 33 10.83 -17.51 11.29
N THR A 34 10.56 -16.95 10.11
CA THR A 34 9.59 -17.50 9.16
C THR A 34 10.05 -17.31 7.71
N ARG A 35 9.69 -18.28 6.85
CA ARG A 35 9.82 -18.17 5.38
C ARG A 35 8.55 -17.70 4.71
N ALA A 36 7.47 -17.57 5.46
CA ALA A 36 6.16 -17.18 4.95
C ALA A 36 6.00 -15.65 5.05
N GLY A 37 7.01 -14.88 4.61
CA GLY A 37 6.91 -13.45 4.42
C GLY A 37 6.49 -13.12 3.00
N GLN A 38 5.67 -12.09 2.82
CA GLN A 38 5.22 -11.59 1.53
C GLN A 38 5.41 -10.09 1.46
N VAL A 39 6.12 -9.62 0.44
CA VAL A 39 6.28 -8.18 0.20
C VAL A 39 4.94 -7.57 -0.23
N ARG A 40 4.57 -6.48 0.40
CA ARG A 40 3.36 -5.71 0.15
C ARG A 40 3.70 -4.24 -0.08
N ALA A 41 2.83 -3.54 -0.74
CA ALA A 41 2.83 -2.09 -0.87
C ALA A 41 1.39 -1.60 -1.02
N ASN A 42 1.17 -0.31 -0.87
CA ASN A 42 -0.11 0.28 -1.20
C ASN A 42 -0.32 0.23 -2.71
N VAL A 43 -1.40 -0.41 -3.12
CA VAL A 43 -1.81 -0.49 -4.52
C VAL A 43 -3.02 0.40 -4.70
N ILE A 44 -2.82 1.51 -5.42
CA ILE A 44 -3.85 2.51 -5.66
C ILE A 44 -4.55 2.18 -6.97
N GLN A 45 -5.84 1.92 -6.90
CA GLN A 45 -6.67 1.74 -8.09
C GLN A 45 -7.01 3.12 -8.67
N VAL A 46 -6.50 3.40 -9.86
CA VAL A 46 -6.77 4.64 -10.57
C VAL A 46 -8.08 4.49 -11.35
N ALA A 47 -9.10 5.22 -10.93
CA ALA A 47 -10.38 5.30 -11.59
C ALA A 47 -10.61 6.70 -12.16
N THR A 48 -11.38 6.81 -13.24
CA THR A 48 -11.79 8.09 -13.80
C THR A 48 -13.04 8.62 -13.08
N ARG A 49 -13.20 9.93 -13.03
CA ARG A 49 -14.42 10.58 -12.51
C ARG A 49 -15.43 10.86 -13.62
N VAL A 50 -14.96 10.96 -14.86
CA VAL A 50 -15.79 11.20 -16.05
C VAL A 50 -15.61 10.06 -17.06
N SER A 51 -16.63 9.83 -17.88
CA SER A 51 -16.62 8.79 -18.92
C SER A 51 -16.31 9.38 -20.28
N GLY A 52 -15.60 8.63 -21.13
CA GLY A 52 -15.32 9.03 -22.50
C GLY A 52 -14.21 8.19 -23.14
N PRO A 53 -13.99 8.33 -24.46
CA PRO A 53 -12.92 7.63 -25.16
C PRO A 53 -11.55 8.19 -24.77
N ILE A 54 -10.57 7.30 -24.66
CA ILE A 54 -9.17 7.67 -24.39
C ILE A 54 -8.53 8.13 -25.69
N VAL A 55 -8.03 9.37 -25.71
CA VAL A 55 -7.35 9.98 -26.88
C VAL A 55 -5.83 9.96 -26.75
N GLU A 56 -5.32 9.93 -25.54
CA GLU A 56 -3.88 9.96 -25.28
C GLU A 56 -3.53 9.01 -24.11
N LEU A 57 -2.50 8.19 -24.30
CA LEU A 57 -2.00 7.22 -23.32
C LEU A 57 -0.46 7.21 -23.42
N PRO A 58 0.24 8.15 -22.74
CA PRO A 58 1.70 8.28 -22.86
C PRO A 58 2.48 7.21 -22.09
N ILE A 59 1.82 6.47 -21.20
CA ILE A 59 2.45 5.49 -20.30
C ILE A 59 2.40 4.05 -20.89
N LYS A 60 3.32 3.22 -20.36
CA LYS A 60 3.36 1.77 -20.64
C LYS A 60 3.16 0.98 -19.34
N ASP A 61 2.79 -0.29 -19.50
CA ASP A 61 2.72 -1.21 -18.35
C ASP A 61 4.12 -1.39 -17.73
N ASN A 62 4.17 -1.47 -16.40
CA ASN A 62 5.41 -1.54 -15.60
C ASN A 62 6.34 -0.31 -15.71
N GLN A 63 5.84 0.82 -16.21
CA GLN A 63 6.60 2.07 -16.25
C GLN A 63 6.57 2.77 -14.89
N ALA A 64 7.72 3.33 -14.49
CA ALA A 64 7.78 4.26 -13.36
C ALA A 64 7.16 5.59 -13.75
N VAL A 65 6.35 6.17 -12.85
CA VAL A 65 5.70 7.46 -12.99
C VAL A 65 5.85 8.27 -11.71
N ARG A 66 5.84 9.59 -11.83
CA ARG A 66 5.88 10.53 -10.70
C ARG A 66 4.50 11.06 -10.39
N ALA A 67 4.29 11.46 -9.15
CA ALA A 67 3.08 12.17 -8.75
C ALA A 67 2.83 13.40 -9.63
N GLY A 68 1.58 13.56 -10.12
CA GLY A 68 1.21 14.61 -11.06
C GLY A 68 1.47 14.29 -12.55
N GLU A 69 2.20 13.23 -12.89
CA GLU A 69 2.44 12.81 -14.27
C GLU A 69 1.14 12.34 -14.94
N LEU A 70 0.97 12.71 -16.22
CA LEU A 70 -0.23 12.34 -17.00
C LEU A 70 -0.20 10.83 -17.30
N LEU A 71 -1.21 10.12 -16.83
CA LEU A 71 -1.39 8.70 -17.11
C LEU A 71 -2.14 8.49 -18.43
N PHE A 72 -3.26 9.18 -18.58
CA PHE A 72 -4.02 9.17 -19.85
C PHE A 72 -4.98 10.36 -19.88
N ARG A 73 -5.49 10.65 -21.09
CA ARG A 73 -6.45 11.72 -21.33
C ARG A 73 -7.71 11.17 -22.00
N ILE A 74 -8.85 11.53 -21.45
CA ILE A 74 -10.16 11.33 -22.03
C ILE A 74 -10.43 12.46 -23.02
N ASP A 75 -11.20 12.22 -24.08
CA ASP A 75 -11.55 13.24 -25.08
C ASP A 75 -12.19 14.47 -24.40
N PRO A 76 -11.53 15.63 -24.42
CA PRO A 76 -11.99 16.81 -23.69
C PRO A 76 -13.00 17.65 -24.48
N ARG A 77 -13.33 17.32 -25.75
CA ARG A 77 -14.11 18.19 -26.62
C ARG A 77 -15.49 18.49 -26.05
N THR A 78 -16.24 17.48 -25.65
CA THR A 78 -17.58 17.66 -25.06
C THR A 78 -17.54 18.44 -23.74
N PHE A 79 -16.52 18.23 -22.93
CA PHE A 79 -16.33 18.95 -21.65
C PHE A 79 -15.94 20.42 -21.88
N LYS A 80 -15.14 20.72 -22.90
CA LYS A 80 -14.84 22.10 -23.30
C LYS A 80 -16.09 22.86 -23.73
N GLU A 81 -16.93 22.24 -24.54
CA GLU A 81 -18.22 22.83 -24.97
C GLU A 81 -19.17 23.04 -23.76
N ALA A 82 -19.24 22.09 -22.85
CA ALA A 82 -20.03 22.23 -21.63
C ALA A 82 -19.53 23.40 -20.77
N LEU A 83 -18.22 23.51 -20.57
CA LEU A 83 -17.63 24.65 -19.84
C LEU A 83 -17.88 25.99 -20.53
N ALA A 84 -17.74 26.07 -21.87
CA ALA A 84 -18.01 27.27 -22.61
C ALA A 84 -19.47 27.74 -22.47
N LYS A 85 -20.42 26.79 -22.52
CA LYS A 85 -21.83 27.06 -22.29
C LYS A 85 -22.11 27.57 -20.87
N ALA A 86 -21.56 26.90 -19.85
CA ALA A 86 -21.75 27.29 -18.45
C ALA A 86 -21.12 28.66 -18.15
N THR A 87 -19.93 28.94 -18.73
CA THR A 87 -19.27 30.24 -18.61
C THR A 87 -20.11 31.37 -19.23
N ALA A 88 -20.72 31.14 -20.40
CA ALA A 88 -21.57 32.13 -21.04
C ALA A 88 -22.81 32.47 -20.15
N GLU A 89 -23.38 31.46 -19.52
CA GLU A 89 -24.52 31.65 -18.60
C GLU A 89 -24.12 32.38 -17.30
N GLU A 90 -22.95 32.06 -16.73
CA GLU A 90 -22.38 32.80 -15.59
C GLU A 90 -22.17 34.28 -15.94
N VAL A 91 -21.57 34.60 -17.08
CA VAL A 91 -21.35 35.98 -17.55
C VAL A 91 -22.67 36.71 -17.69
N ARG A 92 -23.71 36.08 -18.27
CA ARG A 92 -25.05 36.67 -18.43
C ARG A 92 -25.67 36.98 -17.07
N THR A 93 -25.73 35.98 -16.17
CA THR A 93 -26.37 36.14 -14.85
C THR A 93 -25.59 37.10 -13.96
N LYS A 94 -24.26 37.18 -14.08
CA LYS A 94 -23.42 38.16 -13.42
C LYS A 94 -23.77 39.59 -13.83
N ALA A 95 -23.94 39.83 -15.13
CA ALA A 95 -24.34 41.15 -15.65
C ALA A 95 -25.74 41.55 -15.14
N ASP A 96 -26.68 40.57 -15.06
CA ASP A 96 -28.02 40.78 -14.47
C ASP A 96 -27.93 41.13 -12.98
N TYR A 97 -27.10 40.42 -12.21
CA TYR A 97 -26.82 40.68 -10.80
C TYR A 97 -26.20 42.04 -10.55
N GLU A 98 -25.18 42.45 -11.36
CA GLU A 98 -24.54 43.77 -11.25
C GLU A 98 -25.55 44.89 -11.49
N ARG A 99 -26.40 44.76 -12.54
CA ARG A 99 -27.48 45.73 -12.81
C ARG A 99 -28.50 45.79 -11.68
N ALA A 100 -28.93 44.62 -11.17
CA ALA A 100 -29.87 44.54 -10.07
C ALA A 100 -29.33 45.16 -8.78
N THR A 101 -28.01 45.01 -8.54
CA THR A 101 -27.33 45.60 -7.38
C THR A 101 -27.38 47.12 -7.41
N GLU A 102 -27.26 47.75 -8.59
CA GLU A 102 -27.36 49.21 -8.73
C GLU A 102 -28.83 49.69 -8.61
N LEU A 103 -29.78 48.92 -9.19
CA LEU A 103 -31.19 49.28 -9.16
C LEU A 103 -31.80 49.18 -7.73
N VAL A 104 -31.42 48.18 -6.93
CA VAL A 104 -31.96 48.00 -5.57
C VAL A 104 -31.51 49.15 -4.65
N LYS A 105 -30.31 49.68 -4.82
CA LYS A 105 -29.80 50.84 -4.06
C LYS A 105 -30.66 52.10 -4.27
N ASN A 106 -31.22 52.24 -5.46
CA ASN A 106 -32.06 53.36 -5.86
C ASN A 106 -33.54 53.08 -5.76
N GLY A 107 -33.96 51.99 -5.16
CA GLY A 107 -35.36 51.57 -5.04
C GLY A 107 -36.04 51.15 -6.37
N GLY A 108 -35.25 50.90 -7.43
CA GLY A 108 -35.73 50.58 -8.76
C GLY A 108 -36.25 49.15 -8.95
N ILE A 109 -35.97 48.24 -8.02
CA ILE A 109 -36.50 46.85 -8.02
C ILE A 109 -36.85 46.44 -6.61
N SER A 110 -37.74 45.38 -6.50
CA SER A 110 -38.08 44.79 -5.21
C SER A 110 -36.91 43.96 -4.65
N LYS A 111 -36.84 43.90 -3.31
CA LYS A 111 -35.84 43.03 -2.64
C LYS A 111 -35.99 41.56 -3.11
N ARG A 112 -37.21 41.09 -3.31
CA ARG A 112 -37.50 39.74 -3.80
C ARG A 112 -36.93 39.47 -5.20
N ASP A 113 -36.97 40.45 -6.10
CA ASP A 113 -36.44 40.32 -7.45
C ASP A 113 -34.91 40.41 -7.43
N TYR A 114 -34.31 41.21 -6.57
CA TYR A 114 -32.90 41.22 -6.31
C TYR A 114 -32.40 39.84 -5.80
N ASP A 115 -33.08 39.30 -4.76
CA ASP A 115 -32.73 37.98 -4.19
C ASP A 115 -32.79 36.84 -5.24
N LYS A 116 -33.75 36.91 -6.19
CA LYS A 116 -33.81 35.96 -7.32
C LYS A 116 -32.58 36.09 -8.26
N THR A 117 -32.13 37.32 -8.53
CA THR A 117 -31.00 37.55 -9.40
C THR A 117 -29.71 37.06 -8.76
N VAL A 118 -29.55 37.28 -7.45
CA VAL A 118 -28.43 36.72 -6.65
C VAL A 118 -28.42 35.20 -6.75
N ALA A 119 -29.56 34.55 -6.47
CA ALA A 119 -29.66 33.10 -6.53
C ALA A 119 -29.37 32.53 -7.93
N ALA A 120 -29.83 33.21 -9.00
CA ALA A 120 -29.55 32.80 -10.37
C ALA A 120 -28.05 32.89 -10.71
N TYR A 121 -27.37 33.96 -10.26
CA TYR A 121 -25.93 34.08 -10.43
C TYR A 121 -25.14 33.02 -9.67
N ASP A 122 -25.51 32.76 -8.41
CA ASP A 122 -24.84 31.76 -7.57
C ASP A 122 -24.97 30.34 -8.19
N VAL A 123 -26.16 29.99 -8.72
CA VAL A 123 -26.38 28.73 -9.43
C VAL A 123 -25.50 28.63 -10.68
N ALA A 124 -25.53 29.66 -11.55
CA ALA A 124 -24.74 29.65 -12.78
C ALA A 124 -23.22 29.56 -12.52
N ARG A 125 -22.74 30.21 -11.45
CA ARG A 125 -21.36 30.14 -11.01
C ARG A 125 -21.00 28.72 -10.54
N ALA A 126 -21.87 28.06 -9.79
CA ALA A 126 -21.67 26.69 -9.35
C ALA A 126 -21.65 25.70 -10.53
N GLU A 127 -22.53 25.88 -11.52
CA GLU A 127 -22.56 25.08 -12.74
C GLU A 127 -21.30 25.25 -13.59
N MET A 128 -20.80 26.48 -13.72
CA MET A 128 -19.54 26.76 -14.43
C MET A 128 -18.36 26.08 -13.74
N GLU A 129 -18.29 26.14 -12.40
CA GLU A 129 -17.20 25.49 -11.66
C GLU A 129 -17.30 23.94 -11.73
N ALA A 130 -18.50 23.37 -11.73
CA ALA A 130 -18.72 21.94 -11.96
C ALA A 130 -18.22 21.51 -13.36
N ALA A 131 -18.57 22.24 -14.41
CA ALA A 131 -18.11 21.97 -15.76
C ALA A 131 -16.59 22.09 -15.91
N ARG A 132 -15.98 23.01 -15.18
CA ARG A 132 -14.52 23.18 -15.11
C ARG A 132 -13.83 21.97 -14.47
N LEU A 133 -14.36 21.49 -13.36
CA LEU A 133 -13.86 20.28 -12.70
C LEU A 133 -14.00 19.05 -13.60
N ASP A 134 -15.11 18.90 -14.31
CA ASP A 134 -15.31 17.80 -15.25
C ASP A 134 -14.26 17.82 -16.38
N LEU A 135 -13.94 19.00 -16.90
CA LEU A 135 -12.88 19.15 -17.88
C LEU A 135 -11.50 18.82 -17.29
N GLU A 136 -11.23 19.21 -16.05
CA GLU A 136 -9.99 18.83 -15.35
C GLU A 136 -9.88 17.31 -15.18
N PHE A 137 -10.97 16.64 -14.82
CA PHE A 137 -11.03 15.20 -14.64
C PHE A 137 -10.85 14.40 -15.94
N THR A 138 -10.87 15.04 -17.12
CA THR A 138 -10.46 14.39 -18.37
C THR A 138 -8.97 14.06 -18.40
N GLN A 139 -8.14 14.73 -17.58
CA GLN A 139 -6.72 14.46 -17.42
C GLN A 139 -6.48 13.63 -16.17
N VAL A 140 -6.28 12.34 -16.36
CA VAL A 140 -5.99 11.44 -15.22
C VAL A 140 -4.49 11.41 -14.96
N LYS A 141 -4.11 11.84 -13.77
CA LYS A 141 -2.72 11.97 -13.32
C LYS A 141 -2.40 10.98 -12.21
N ALA A 142 -1.13 10.63 -12.07
CA ALA A 142 -0.64 9.81 -10.96
C ALA A 142 -0.80 10.55 -9.64
N SER A 143 -1.35 9.87 -8.62
CA SER A 143 -1.52 10.44 -7.27
C SER A 143 -0.28 10.30 -6.41
N VAL A 144 0.62 9.36 -6.74
CA VAL A 144 1.86 9.05 -6.01
C VAL A 144 2.97 8.69 -6.99
N ASP A 145 4.21 8.70 -6.50
CA ASP A 145 5.34 8.11 -7.22
C ASP A 145 5.23 6.59 -7.17
N GLY A 146 5.35 5.93 -8.32
CA GLY A 146 5.14 4.49 -8.34
C GLY A 146 5.31 3.83 -9.70
N TYR A 147 4.92 2.57 -9.75
CA TYR A 147 4.90 1.79 -10.99
C TYR A 147 3.47 1.53 -11.44
N VAL A 148 3.23 1.80 -12.74
CA VAL A 148 1.97 1.42 -13.39
C VAL A 148 1.90 -0.10 -13.50
N THR A 149 0.76 -0.68 -13.17
CA THR A 149 0.53 -2.12 -13.35
C THR A 149 -0.89 -2.40 -13.81
N ASN A 150 -1.09 -3.53 -14.48
CA ASN A 150 -2.39 -3.97 -15.01
C ASN A 150 -3.01 -2.97 -15.99
N LEU A 151 -2.19 -2.36 -16.86
CA LEU A 151 -2.62 -1.41 -17.87
C LEU A 151 -3.33 -2.14 -19.03
N LYS A 152 -4.65 -2.22 -18.98
CA LYS A 152 -5.48 -2.83 -20.04
C LYS A 152 -5.98 -1.82 -21.08
N LEU A 153 -5.82 -0.53 -20.81
CA LEU A 153 -6.27 0.55 -21.67
C LEU A 153 -5.46 0.64 -22.96
N ARG A 154 -6.14 1.12 -24.01
CA ARG A 154 -5.53 1.47 -25.30
C ARG A 154 -6.14 2.79 -25.80
N PRO A 155 -5.46 3.58 -26.61
CA PRO A 155 -6.09 4.69 -27.34
C PRO A 155 -7.35 4.19 -28.06
N GLY A 156 -8.45 4.91 -27.91
CA GLY A 156 -9.79 4.49 -28.40
C GLY A 156 -10.60 3.63 -27.43
N SER A 157 -10.02 3.11 -26.34
CA SER A 157 -10.80 2.44 -25.30
C SER A 157 -11.74 3.42 -24.60
N GLN A 158 -12.91 2.95 -24.18
CA GLN A 158 -13.87 3.72 -23.40
C GLN A 158 -13.48 3.66 -21.91
N ALA A 159 -13.18 4.80 -21.31
CA ALA A 159 -13.09 4.94 -19.87
C ALA A 159 -14.48 5.14 -19.27
N VAL A 160 -14.78 4.46 -18.17
CA VAL A 160 -16.06 4.54 -17.46
C VAL A 160 -15.82 5.12 -16.07
N ALA A 161 -16.62 6.11 -15.70
CA ALA A 161 -16.51 6.77 -14.40
C ALA A 161 -16.64 5.75 -13.26
N ASN A 162 -15.81 5.91 -12.23
CA ASN A 162 -15.75 5.07 -11.03
C ASN A 162 -15.35 3.60 -11.28
N GLN A 163 -14.85 3.27 -12.46
CA GLN A 163 -14.27 1.95 -12.73
C GLN A 163 -12.73 2.03 -12.76
N PRO A 164 -12.04 1.10 -12.06
CA PRO A 164 -10.59 1.05 -12.09
C PRO A 164 -10.07 0.79 -13.51
N ALA A 165 -9.20 1.68 -13.98
CA ALA A 165 -8.61 1.66 -15.31
C ALA A 165 -7.21 1.02 -15.33
N LEU A 166 -6.45 1.24 -14.26
CA LEU A 166 -5.11 0.69 -14.00
C LEU A 166 -4.83 0.74 -12.50
N ALA A 167 -3.72 0.17 -12.08
CA ALA A 167 -3.25 0.29 -10.69
C ALA A 167 -1.85 0.91 -10.63
N LEU A 168 -1.59 1.68 -9.56
CA LEU A 168 -0.28 2.22 -9.20
C LEU A 168 0.22 1.54 -7.94
N VAL A 169 1.43 1.02 -7.99
CA VAL A 169 2.15 0.52 -6.81
C VAL A 169 3.01 1.65 -6.25
N ASP A 170 2.69 2.12 -5.05
CA ASP A 170 3.42 3.20 -4.38
C ASP A 170 4.80 2.70 -3.92
N VAL A 171 5.87 3.30 -4.47
CA VAL A 171 7.27 2.90 -4.17
C VAL A 171 7.72 3.25 -2.76
N ASN A 172 7.03 4.16 -2.08
CA ASN A 172 7.38 4.63 -0.74
C ASN A 172 6.65 3.88 0.38
N SER A 173 5.83 2.87 0.01
CA SER A 173 4.92 2.22 0.96
C SER A 173 5.20 0.73 1.18
N PHE A 174 6.37 0.23 0.83
CA PHE A 174 6.68 -1.20 0.97
C PHE A 174 6.81 -1.64 2.42
N TRP A 175 6.22 -2.81 2.72
CA TRP A 175 6.40 -3.55 3.97
C TRP A 175 6.42 -5.06 3.67
N VAL A 176 6.65 -5.87 4.69
CA VAL A 176 6.53 -7.34 4.59
C VAL A 176 5.49 -7.82 5.59
N ASP A 177 4.48 -8.54 5.11
CA ASP A 177 3.59 -9.32 5.96
C ASP A 177 4.24 -10.68 6.21
N ALA A 178 4.70 -10.91 7.43
CA ALA A 178 5.35 -12.15 7.85
C ALA A 178 4.40 -12.97 8.70
N TYR A 179 4.20 -14.24 8.34
CA TYR A 179 3.28 -15.14 9.03
C TYR A 179 4.05 -16.02 10.02
N PHE A 180 3.97 -15.69 11.30
CA PHE A 180 4.58 -16.47 12.37
C PHE A 180 3.59 -17.45 12.98
N ARG A 181 4.10 -18.59 13.52
CA ARG A 181 3.27 -19.49 14.31
C ARG A 181 2.87 -18.77 15.62
N GLU A 182 1.63 -18.97 16.08
CA GLU A 182 1.13 -18.35 17.32
C GLU A 182 2.02 -18.64 18.54
N THR A 183 2.70 -19.80 18.54
CA THR A 183 3.64 -20.19 19.60
C THR A 183 4.85 -19.26 19.73
N PHE A 184 5.17 -18.48 18.71
CA PHE A 184 6.32 -17.57 18.70
C PHE A 184 5.93 -16.10 18.93
N VAL A 185 4.66 -15.76 18.72
CA VAL A 185 4.19 -14.35 18.74
C VAL A 185 4.33 -13.72 20.14
N GLY A 186 4.24 -14.51 21.21
CA GLY A 186 4.48 -14.01 22.58
C GLY A 186 5.94 -13.67 22.89
N GLY A 187 6.88 -14.06 22.02
CA GLY A 187 8.32 -13.88 22.23
C GLY A 187 8.89 -12.55 21.73
N PHE A 188 8.14 -11.75 20.97
CA PHE A 188 8.59 -10.45 20.43
C PHE A 188 7.49 -9.40 20.47
N ARG A 189 7.87 -8.13 20.30
CA ARG A 189 6.97 -6.98 20.46
C ARG A 189 7.13 -6.01 19.27
N PRO A 190 6.13 -5.15 19.01
CA PRO A 190 6.33 -3.99 18.13
C PRO A 190 7.56 -3.18 18.57
N GLY A 191 8.37 -2.79 17.58
CA GLY A 191 9.66 -2.11 17.80
C GLY A 191 10.88 -3.03 17.78
N ASP A 192 10.72 -4.34 17.94
CA ASP A 192 11.84 -5.28 17.87
C ASP A 192 12.50 -5.29 16.47
N ALA A 193 13.84 -5.40 16.46
CA ALA A 193 14.60 -5.45 15.23
C ALA A 193 14.32 -6.74 14.44
N ALA A 194 14.23 -6.61 13.14
CA ALA A 194 14.02 -7.73 12.23
C ALA A 194 15.00 -7.67 11.04
N VAL A 195 15.27 -8.82 10.45
CA VAL A 195 16.03 -8.94 9.23
C VAL A 195 15.16 -9.63 8.19
N VAL A 196 14.98 -8.96 7.06
CA VAL A 196 14.22 -9.46 5.91
C VAL A 196 15.19 -9.88 4.82
N THR A 197 15.05 -11.11 4.34
CA THR A 197 15.83 -11.62 3.20
C THR A 197 14.85 -12.04 2.11
N LEU A 198 14.94 -11.34 0.96
CA LEU A 198 14.12 -11.67 -0.21
C LEU A 198 14.65 -12.93 -0.90
N MET A 199 13.77 -13.78 -1.40
CA MET A 199 14.19 -14.95 -2.18
C MET A 199 14.94 -14.56 -3.46
N SER A 200 14.59 -13.41 -4.05
CA SER A 200 15.26 -12.86 -5.25
C SER A 200 16.66 -12.32 -4.96
N TYR A 201 16.98 -11.96 -3.72
CA TYR A 201 18.23 -11.33 -3.30
C TYR A 201 18.74 -11.94 -1.99
N PRO A 202 19.16 -13.22 -1.98
CA PRO A 202 19.52 -13.94 -0.75
C PRO A 202 20.77 -13.38 -0.05
N ASP A 203 21.64 -12.73 -0.79
CA ASP A 203 22.89 -12.17 -0.28
C ASP A 203 22.77 -10.69 0.16
N ARG A 204 21.56 -10.11 0.09
CA ARG A 204 21.27 -8.71 0.45
C ARG A 204 20.16 -8.63 1.49
N PRO A 205 20.46 -8.94 2.76
CA PRO A 205 19.50 -8.80 3.84
C PRO A 205 19.16 -7.33 4.07
N ILE A 206 17.90 -7.06 4.39
CA ILE A 206 17.35 -5.74 4.64
C ILE A 206 17.06 -5.61 6.13
N ASN A 207 17.55 -4.55 6.76
CA ASN A 207 17.20 -4.22 8.13
C ASN A 207 15.75 -3.72 8.18
N ALA A 208 15.05 -4.17 9.19
CA ALA A 208 13.63 -3.92 9.36
C ALA A 208 13.25 -3.92 10.84
N ARG A 209 12.02 -3.54 11.14
CA ARG A 209 11.43 -3.59 12.47
C ARG A 209 10.03 -4.20 12.44
N VAL A 210 9.65 -4.80 13.56
CA VAL A 210 8.27 -5.20 13.80
C VAL A 210 7.44 -3.94 13.99
N ASP A 211 6.53 -3.66 13.04
CA ASP A 211 5.61 -2.52 13.11
C ASP A 211 4.40 -2.88 14.00
N SER A 212 3.73 -3.97 13.65
CA SER A 212 2.53 -4.40 14.35
C SER A 212 2.30 -5.90 14.25
N ILE A 213 1.56 -6.44 15.21
CA ILE A 213 1.13 -7.84 15.23
C ILE A 213 -0.38 -7.86 15.00
N GLY A 214 -0.83 -8.66 14.04
CA GLY A 214 -2.25 -8.73 13.68
C GLY A 214 -3.13 -9.22 14.84
N TRP A 215 -4.21 -8.50 15.10
CA TRP A 215 -5.17 -8.80 16.18
C TRP A 215 -6.21 -9.84 15.79
N GLY A 216 -6.30 -10.21 14.51
CA GLY A 216 -7.32 -11.13 14.01
C GLY A 216 -6.77 -12.06 12.94
N ILE A 217 -7.21 -13.30 12.99
CA ILE A 217 -6.95 -14.32 11.98
C ILE A 217 -8.32 -14.75 11.47
N ALA A 218 -8.58 -14.59 10.18
CA ALA A 218 -9.79 -15.15 9.56
C ALA A 218 -9.65 -16.69 9.54
N GLN A 219 -10.45 -17.34 10.35
CA GLN A 219 -10.60 -18.80 10.28
C GLN A 219 -11.58 -19.12 9.15
N GLN A 220 -11.25 -20.09 8.30
CA GLN A 220 -12.17 -20.59 7.27
C GLN A 220 -13.39 -21.32 7.86
N ASP A 221 -13.36 -21.61 9.14
CA ASP A 221 -14.40 -22.35 9.88
C ASP A 221 -15.30 -21.41 10.67
N GLY A 222 -16.03 -20.57 10.03
CA GLY A 222 -16.91 -19.62 10.73
C GLY A 222 -17.44 -18.49 9.87
N SER A 223 -17.23 -18.54 8.57
CA SER A 223 -17.93 -17.63 7.67
C SER A 223 -19.42 -17.89 7.78
N THR A 224 -20.17 -16.89 8.23
CA THR A 224 -21.63 -16.88 8.08
C THR A 224 -21.95 -17.08 6.60
N GLY A 225 -22.61 -18.17 6.27
CA GLY A 225 -23.14 -18.38 4.93
C GLY A 225 -24.13 -17.28 4.55
N ALA A 226 -24.54 -17.26 3.30
CA ALA A 226 -25.53 -16.30 2.79
C ALA A 226 -26.83 -16.26 3.63
N ASP A 227 -27.12 -17.32 4.38
CA ASP A 227 -28.29 -17.50 5.24
C ASP A 227 -28.07 -17.05 6.70
N LEU A 228 -26.97 -16.34 7.02
CA LEU A 228 -26.62 -15.88 8.36
C LEU A 228 -26.45 -17.01 9.41
N LEU A 229 -26.42 -18.26 8.98
CA LEU A 229 -26.17 -19.41 9.85
C LEU A 229 -24.68 -19.76 9.83
N PRO A 230 -24.07 -20.09 10.99
CA PRO A 230 -22.69 -20.52 11.07
C PRO A 230 -22.49 -21.86 10.34
N THR A 231 -21.64 -21.87 9.32
CA THR A 231 -21.26 -23.11 8.63
C THR A 231 -20.27 -23.86 9.48
N VAL A 232 -20.74 -24.91 10.17
CA VAL A 232 -19.89 -25.79 10.93
C VAL A 232 -19.45 -26.95 10.03
N LYS A 233 -18.18 -27.00 9.63
CA LYS A 233 -17.60 -28.21 9.04
C LYS A 233 -17.28 -29.17 10.19
N PRO A 234 -17.82 -30.40 10.18
CA PRO A 234 -17.41 -31.39 11.13
C PRO A 234 -16.01 -31.91 10.74
N THR A 235 -14.97 -31.25 11.24
CA THR A 235 -13.60 -31.72 11.09
C THR A 235 -13.14 -32.32 12.40
N PHE A 236 -13.00 -33.59 12.42
CA PHE A 236 -12.17 -34.29 13.39
C PHE A 236 -10.70 -34.06 13.04
N GLU A 237 -10.18 -32.87 13.36
CA GLU A 237 -8.74 -32.65 13.29
C GLU A 237 -8.09 -33.27 14.53
N TRP A 238 -7.55 -34.46 14.35
CA TRP A 238 -6.78 -35.21 15.37
C TRP A 238 -5.59 -34.37 15.90
N ILE A 239 -5.04 -33.46 15.08
CA ILE A 239 -3.92 -32.60 15.42
C ILE A 239 -4.30 -31.15 15.11
N ARG A 240 -4.40 -30.30 16.14
CA ARG A 240 -4.51 -28.85 15.96
C ARG A 240 -3.15 -28.30 15.56
N LEU A 241 -3.02 -27.87 14.32
CA LEU A 241 -1.84 -27.13 13.87
C LEU A 241 -1.89 -25.71 14.43
N ALA A 242 -0.74 -25.21 14.90
CA ALA A 242 -0.61 -23.84 15.33
C ALA A 242 -0.98 -22.87 14.19
N GLN A 243 -1.85 -21.92 14.48
CA GLN A 243 -2.28 -20.90 13.52
C GLN A 243 -1.13 -19.96 13.17
N ARG A 244 -1.25 -19.29 12.03
CA ARG A 244 -0.27 -18.31 11.58
C ARG A 244 -0.81 -16.89 11.81
N VAL A 245 -0.11 -16.13 12.62
CA VAL A 245 -0.44 -14.75 12.93
C VAL A 245 0.31 -13.84 11.97
N PRO A 246 -0.37 -12.92 11.25
CA PRO A 246 0.29 -11.94 10.41
C PRO A 246 1.01 -10.90 11.27
N VAL A 247 2.26 -10.65 10.95
CA VAL A 247 3.09 -9.62 11.59
C VAL A 247 3.58 -8.68 10.51
N ARG A 248 3.30 -7.40 10.66
CA ARG A 248 3.76 -6.37 9.74
C ARG A 248 5.17 -5.95 10.09
N ILE A 249 6.04 -6.03 9.11
CA ILE A 249 7.46 -5.69 9.23
C ILE A 249 7.74 -4.49 8.34
N GLN A 250 8.14 -3.38 8.96
CA GLN A 250 8.52 -2.16 8.28
C GLN A 250 9.99 -2.25 7.88
N LEU A 251 10.30 -1.95 6.62
CA LEU A 251 11.66 -1.90 6.11
C LEU A 251 12.31 -0.56 6.49
N ASP A 252 13.53 -0.57 7.05
CA ASP A 252 14.23 0.66 7.47
C ASP A 252 14.90 1.34 6.27
N SER A 253 15.64 0.58 5.46
CA SER A 253 16.31 1.09 4.27
C SER A 253 16.46 -0.03 3.25
N ILE A 254 16.19 0.28 2.00
CA ILE A 254 16.32 -0.66 0.88
C ILE A 254 17.74 -0.50 0.32
N PRO A 255 18.59 -1.55 0.30
CA PRO A 255 19.92 -1.49 -0.30
C PRO A 255 19.86 -1.19 -1.80
N GLU A 256 20.86 -0.48 -2.31
CA GLU A 256 20.96 -0.21 -3.75
C GLU A 256 20.95 -1.49 -4.59
N GLY A 257 20.19 -1.47 -5.68
CA GLY A 257 20.04 -2.60 -6.60
C GLY A 257 19.15 -3.72 -6.08
N VAL A 258 18.29 -3.45 -5.09
CA VAL A 258 17.19 -4.33 -4.68
C VAL A 258 15.88 -3.74 -5.14
N ASP A 259 15.25 -4.38 -6.11
CA ASP A 259 13.92 -4.01 -6.58
C ASP A 259 12.85 -4.77 -5.81
N LEU A 260 12.05 -4.07 -5.02
CA LEU A 260 10.91 -4.65 -4.33
C LEU A 260 9.73 -4.82 -5.30
N ARG A 261 9.10 -5.98 -5.25
CA ARG A 261 7.88 -6.26 -6.03
C ARG A 261 6.81 -6.85 -5.13
N VAL A 262 5.61 -6.31 -5.24
CA VAL A 262 4.46 -6.79 -4.48
C VAL A 262 4.20 -8.27 -4.79
N GLY A 263 3.96 -9.07 -3.74
CA GLY A 263 3.69 -10.49 -3.86
C GLY A 263 4.93 -11.41 -3.83
N THR A 264 6.15 -10.86 -3.88
CA THR A 264 7.37 -11.67 -3.77
C THR A 264 7.57 -12.20 -2.35
N THR A 265 8.22 -13.36 -2.25
CA THR A 265 8.43 -14.06 -0.98
C THR A 265 9.70 -13.55 -0.27
N ALA A 266 9.59 -13.44 1.05
CA ALA A 266 10.69 -13.08 1.94
C ALA A 266 10.80 -14.04 3.12
N SER A 267 12.01 -14.21 3.62
CA SER A 267 12.27 -14.82 4.94
C SER A 267 12.48 -13.70 5.95
N VAL A 268 11.89 -13.83 7.11
CA VAL A 268 11.97 -12.83 8.19
C VAL A 268 12.47 -13.48 9.46
N LEU A 269 13.50 -12.88 10.04
CA LEU A 269 14.06 -13.22 11.35
C LEU A 269 13.78 -12.04 12.29
N VAL A 270 13.15 -12.26 13.43
CA VAL A 270 12.96 -11.25 14.46
C VAL A 270 13.95 -11.49 15.60
N ARG A 271 14.61 -10.44 16.05
CA ARG A 271 15.48 -10.45 17.23
C ARG A 271 14.68 -9.99 18.44
N ALA A 272 14.22 -10.96 19.22
CA ALA A 272 13.41 -10.67 20.40
C ALA A 272 14.19 -9.89 21.45
N GLY A 273 13.56 -8.86 22.04
CA GLY A 273 14.14 -8.06 23.14
C GLY A 273 15.12 -6.97 22.72
N THR A 274 15.31 -6.75 21.42
CA THR A 274 16.11 -5.64 20.90
C THR A 274 15.22 -4.43 20.63
N GLY A 275 14.76 -3.72 21.65
CA GLY A 275 14.05 -2.46 21.45
C GLY A 275 14.91 -1.45 20.63
N ALA A 276 14.35 -0.31 20.27
CA ALA A 276 14.83 0.67 19.29
C ALA A 276 16.30 1.12 19.38
N ASP A 277 17.05 0.75 20.41
CA ASP A 277 18.45 1.18 20.62
C ASP A 277 19.49 0.34 19.86
N ASP A 278 19.19 -0.88 19.43
CA ASP A 278 20.17 -1.79 18.79
C ASP A 278 20.12 -1.83 17.24
N ALA A 279 19.46 -0.89 16.62
CA ALA A 279 19.25 -0.82 15.15
C ALA A 279 20.53 -0.62 14.30
N LYS A 280 21.74 -0.60 14.92
CA LYS A 280 23.04 -0.38 14.23
C LYS A 280 23.88 -1.64 14.03
N MET A 281 23.39 -2.83 14.35
CA MET A 281 24.19 -4.05 14.12
C MET A 281 24.14 -4.51 12.64
N PRO A 282 25.24 -5.00 12.09
CA PRO A 282 25.28 -5.48 10.72
C PRO A 282 24.29 -6.64 10.53
N ALA A 283 23.55 -6.60 9.44
CA ALA A 283 22.59 -7.63 9.10
C ALA A 283 23.30 -8.97 8.90
N THR A 284 23.16 -9.86 9.86
CA THR A 284 23.54 -11.27 9.68
C THR A 284 22.43 -11.96 8.91
N ALA A 285 22.73 -12.47 7.73
CA ALA A 285 21.74 -13.19 6.89
C ALA A 285 21.05 -14.29 7.68
N ALA A 286 19.77 -14.47 7.41
CA ALA A 286 19.03 -15.62 7.93
C ALA A 286 19.77 -16.93 7.58
N PRO A 287 19.78 -17.95 8.47
CA PRO A 287 20.54 -19.16 8.24
C PRO A 287 20.13 -19.79 6.90
N LYS A 288 21.12 -19.99 6.01
CA LYS A 288 20.97 -20.81 4.80
C LYS A 288 20.65 -22.22 5.28
N LEU A 289 19.39 -22.61 5.27
CA LEU A 289 19.03 -24.01 5.45
C LEU A 289 19.29 -24.72 4.13
N LEU A 290 20.11 -25.78 4.24
CA LEU A 290 20.40 -26.75 3.19
C LEU A 290 19.10 -27.10 2.43
N GLN A 291 19.20 -27.03 1.11
CA GLN A 291 18.20 -27.52 0.17
C GLN A 291 18.02 -29.03 0.32
#